data_1cbc72ffaec5cb46c4225810de752997
#
_entry.id   1cbc72ffaec5cb46c4225810de752997
#
_cell.length_a   1.000
_cell.length_b   1.000
_cell.length_c   1.000
_cell.angle_alpha   90.00
_cell.angle_beta   90.00
_cell.angle_gamma   90.00
#
_symmetry.space_group_name_H-M   'P 1'
#
loop_
_entity.id
_entity.type
_entity.pdbx_description
1 polymer ?
#
loop_
_entity_poly.entity_id
_entity_poly.type
_entity_poly.pdbx_seq_one_letter_code
_entity_poly.pdbx_strand_id
1 'polypeptide(L)'
;MDNKKFSVTVAGIYADSQLLGPLVVAPDLYNQVMPVAFRTDLIVLVKAAPGADVAAMRGNLEKATASYVVVQVQDREEFKGAQGKQINTMLAILYGLLALAVVIAILGIVNTLALSVVERRREIGMLRAVGMQRPQVRRTIYLESMLIAIFGAVVGVVLGLGLGVGFLRTLSDLGLSTITVPWGQIVGMLIGSAVVGVLAALWPGVRAARTPPLAAIADL
;
A
#
# COMPACT_ATOMS: atom_id res chain seq x y z
N MET A 1 -1.56 32.69 30.79
CA MET A 1 -1.14 33.12 29.44
C MET A 1 -1.61 34.55 29.26
N ASP A 2 -0.64 35.44 29.07
CA ASP A 2 -0.95 36.87 28.88
C ASP A 2 -1.63 37.03 27.51
N ASN A 3 -2.88 37.49 27.51
CA ASN A 3 -3.69 37.61 26.30
C ASN A 3 -3.30 38.86 25.49
N LYS A 4 -1.99 38.98 25.14
CA LYS A 4 -1.48 40.10 24.34
C LYS A 4 -1.95 39.94 22.88
N LYS A 5 -2.64 40.96 22.39
CA LYS A 5 -3.01 41.06 20.99
C LYS A 5 -1.83 41.63 20.20
N PHE A 6 -1.43 40.94 19.14
CA PHE A 6 -0.40 41.42 18.21
C PHE A 6 -1.07 41.76 16.89
N SER A 7 -0.68 42.89 16.32
CA SER A 7 -1.06 43.27 14.97
C SER A 7 0.05 42.78 14.02
N VAL A 8 -0.30 41.96 13.05
CA VAL A 8 0.66 41.43 12.07
C VAL A 8 0.22 41.78 10.67
N THR A 9 1.18 42.07 9.80
CA THR A 9 0.93 42.32 8.39
C THR A 9 1.29 41.07 7.61
N VAL A 10 0.37 40.58 6.74
CA VAL A 10 0.63 39.45 5.87
C VAL A 10 1.61 39.90 4.80
N ALA A 11 2.84 39.37 4.83
CA ALA A 11 3.91 39.71 3.89
C ALA A 11 3.82 38.87 2.60
N GLY A 12 3.17 37.72 2.63
CA GLY A 12 3.01 36.85 1.48
C GLY A 12 2.20 35.61 1.80
N ILE A 13 1.72 34.96 0.74
CA ILE A 13 1.04 33.66 0.80
C ILE A 13 1.93 32.68 0.05
N TYR A 14 2.26 31.57 0.68
CA TYR A 14 3.06 30.50 0.05
C TYR A 14 2.17 29.29 -0.22
N ALA A 15 2.56 28.52 -1.23
CA ALA A 15 1.93 27.22 -1.47
C ALA A 15 2.18 26.30 -0.27
N ASP A 16 1.22 25.42 0.01
CA ASP A 16 1.31 24.47 1.11
C ASP A 16 2.64 23.73 1.11
N SER A 17 3.28 23.69 2.26
CA SER A 17 4.60 23.09 2.48
C SER A 17 4.58 22.29 3.77
N GLN A 18 4.89 21.00 3.69
CA GLN A 18 5.02 20.13 4.85
C GLN A 18 6.11 20.58 5.83
N LEU A 19 7.09 21.38 5.36
CA LEU A 19 8.20 21.88 6.17
C LEU A 19 7.86 23.16 6.90
N LEU A 20 7.08 24.06 6.28
CA LEU A 20 6.84 25.40 6.82
C LEU A 20 5.59 25.47 7.72
N GLY A 21 4.73 24.45 7.68
CA GLY A 21 3.47 24.47 8.43
C GLY A 21 2.48 25.53 7.89
N PRO A 22 1.36 25.73 8.59
CA PRO A 22 0.29 26.62 8.11
C PRO A 22 0.58 28.11 8.32
N LEU A 23 1.55 28.46 9.15
CA LEU A 23 1.89 29.85 9.50
C LEU A 23 3.39 30.01 9.67
N VAL A 24 3.95 30.98 8.97
CA VAL A 24 5.36 31.41 9.14
C VAL A 24 5.35 32.82 9.69
N VAL A 25 6.08 33.05 10.77
CA VAL A 25 6.22 34.35 11.40
C VAL A 25 7.67 34.83 11.39
N ALA A 26 7.87 36.15 11.39
CA ALA A 26 9.21 36.69 11.49
C ALA A 26 9.86 36.34 12.83
N PRO A 27 11.21 36.16 12.90
CA PRO A 27 11.93 35.82 14.12
C PRO A 27 11.69 36.82 15.26
N ASP A 28 11.53 38.08 14.95
CA ASP A 28 11.28 39.14 15.96
C ASP A 28 9.94 38.92 16.67
N LEU A 29 8.90 38.60 15.91
CA LEU A 29 7.58 38.27 16.47
C LEU A 29 7.64 36.98 17.28
N TYR A 30 8.30 35.96 16.76
CA TYR A 30 8.48 34.69 17.47
C TYR A 30 9.19 34.91 18.83
N ASN A 31 10.25 35.72 18.84
CA ASN A 31 10.98 36.03 20.05
C ASN A 31 10.20 36.88 21.07
N GLN A 32 9.21 37.65 20.60
CA GLN A 32 8.33 38.42 21.51
C GLN A 32 7.24 37.57 22.12
N VAL A 33 6.72 36.61 21.38
CA VAL A 33 5.57 35.80 21.79
C VAL A 33 6.00 34.55 22.55
N MET A 34 7.11 33.92 22.13
CA MET A 34 7.53 32.62 22.68
C MET A 34 8.51 32.86 23.87
N PRO A 35 8.18 32.37 25.07
CA PRO A 35 9.10 32.38 26.21
C PRO A 35 10.41 31.65 25.88
N VAL A 36 11.53 32.13 26.38
CA VAL A 36 12.86 31.58 26.08
C VAL A 36 12.96 30.06 26.34
N ALA A 37 12.30 29.57 27.39
CA ALA A 37 12.31 28.18 27.76
C ALA A 37 11.61 27.25 26.74
N PHE A 38 10.77 27.79 25.85
CA PHE A 38 10.02 27.03 24.81
C PHE A 38 10.53 27.31 23.41
N ARG A 39 11.58 28.10 23.24
CA ARG A 39 12.20 28.33 21.93
C ARG A 39 13.04 27.12 21.55
N THR A 40 12.61 26.42 20.49
CA THR A 40 13.29 25.24 19.98
C THR A 40 13.30 25.29 18.46
N ASP A 41 14.48 25.14 17.88
CA ASP A 41 14.66 24.99 16.45
C ASP A 41 14.64 23.50 16.12
N LEU A 42 13.55 23.01 15.56
CA LEU A 42 13.40 21.61 15.15
C LEU A 42 14.13 21.33 13.84
N ILE A 43 14.12 22.30 12.91
CA ILE A 43 14.74 22.20 11.59
C ILE A 43 15.38 23.54 11.27
N VAL A 44 16.65 23.52 10.91
CA VAL A 44 17.39 24.68 10.42
C VAL A 44 17.72 24.46 8.95
N LEU A 45 17.17 25.30 8.07
CA LEU A 45 17.43 25.22 6.64
C LEU A 45 18.60 26.14 6.27
N VAL A 46 19.65 25.56 5.70
CA VAL A 46 20.86 26.28 5.27
C VAL A 46 20.92 26.30 3.75
N LYS A 47 21.01 27.47 3.15
CA LYS A 47 21.19 27.65 1.71
C LYS A 47 22.63 28.00 1.42
N ALA A 48 23.28 27.21 0.56
CA ALA A 48 24.61 27.52 0.06
C ALA A 48 24.60 28.82 -0.79
N ALA A 49 25.64 29.65 -0.64
CA ALA A 49 25.85 30.79 -1.51
C ALA A 49 26.09 30.31 -2.95
N PRO A 50 25.76 31.13 -3.98
CA PRO A 50 26.06 30.79 -5.37
C PRO A 50 27.57 30.49 -5.55
N GLY A 51 27.90 29.33 -6.10
CA GLY A 51 29.29 28.91 -6.32
C GLY A 51 30.02 28.33 -5.08
N ALA A 52 29.36 28.21 -3.93
CA ALA A 52 29.97 27.58 -2.76
C ALA A 52 30.07 26.05 -2.92
N ASP A 53 31.15 25.49 -2.39
CA ASP A 53 31.31 24.03 -2.32
C ASP A 53 30.39 23.49 -1.21
N VAL A 54 29.35 22.77 -1.63
CA VAL A 54 28.35 22.18 -0.73
C VAL A 54 28.99 21.12 0.18
N ALA A 55 29.98 20.37 -0.30
CA ALA A 55 30.65 19.34 0.50
C ALA A 55 31.50 19.95 1.61
N ALA A 56 32.23 21.03 1.32
CA ALA A 56 33.00 21.77 2.31
C ALA A 56 32.07 22.44 3.34
N MET A 57 30.94 23.02 2.89
CA MET A 57 29.95 23.60 3.78
C MET A 57 29.36 22.54 4.73
N ARG A 58 29.01 21.37 4.20
CA ARG A 58 28.50 20.25 5.01
C ARG A 58 29.50 19.83 6.08
N GLY A 59 30.76 19.62 5.71
CA GLY A 59 31.81 19.25 6.67
C GLY A 59 32.02 20.29 7.77
N ASN A 60 31.86 21.57 7.45
CA ASN A 60 31.92 22.65 8.47
C ASN A 60 30.70 22.63 9.40
N LEU A 61 29.53 22.38 8.87
CA LEU A 61 28.30 22.25 9.67
C LEU A 61 28.37 21.00 10.58
N GLU A 62 28.81 19.87 10.09
CA GLU A 62 29.02 18.66 10.90
C GLU A 62 30.02 18.89 12.04
N LYS A 63 31.11 19.60 11.78
CA LYS A 63 32.07 19.99 12.84
C LYS A 63 31.47 20.95 13.86
N ALA A 64 30.71 21.95 13.41
CA ALA A 64 30.06 22.92 14.28
C ALA A 64 28.98 22.32 15.18
N THR A 65 28.31 21.26 14.69
CA THR A 65 27.24 20.57 15.41
C THR A 65 27.68 19.31 16.14
N ALA A 66 28.95 18.92 16.03
CA ALA A 66 29.48 17.67 16.60
C ALA A 66 29.29 17.50 18.12
N SER A 67 29.16 18.61 18.86
CA SER A 67 28.85 18.59 20.29
C SER A 67 27.38 18.32 20.61
N TYR A 68 26.48 18.36 19.62
CA TYR A 68 25.05 18.18 19.80
C TYR A 68 24.63 16.83 19.22
N VAL A 69 24.52 15.80 20.04
CA VAL A 69 24.26 14.40 19.63
C VAL A 69 22.94 14.24 18.87
N VAL A 70 21.97 15.12 19.11
CA VAL A 70 20.65 15.05 18.46
C VAL A 70 20.57 15.77 17.12
N VAL A 71 21.59 16.58 16.77
CA VAL A 71 21.61 17.33 15.52
C VAL A 71 22.17 16.46 14.40
N GLN A 72 21.42 16.35 13.33
CA GLN A 72 21.84 15.63 12.11
C GLN A 72 21.90 16.62 10.95
N VAL A 73 23.06 16.72 10.32
CA VAL A 73 23.24 17.47 9.09
C VAL A 73 22.88 16.56 7.93
N GLN A 74 21.81 16.91 7.23
CA GLN A 74 21.31 16.12 6.11
C GLN A 74 21.24 16.98 4.85
N ASP A 75 21.58 16.43 3.73
CA ASP A 75 21.25 17.02 2.44
C ASP A 75 19.79 16.76 2.07
N ARG A 76 19.35 17.34 0.94
CA ARG A 76 17.98 17.21 0.48
C ARG A 76 17.59 15.75 0.16
N GLU A 77 18.53 14.99 -0.39
CA GLU A 77 18.27 13.59 -0.77
C GLU A 77 18.28 12.67 0.45
N GLU A 78 19.18 12.91 1.40
CA GLU A 78 19.20 12.20 2.70
C GLU A 78 17.95 12.46 3.51
N PHE A 79 17.48 13.71 3.56
CA PHE A 79 16.24 14.07 4.26
C PHE A 79 15.04 13.37 3.63
N LYS A 80 14.91 13.39 2.29
CA LYS A 80 13.87 12.65 1.57
C LYS A 80 14.00 11.15 1.79
N GLY A 81 15.22 10.62 1.77
CA GLY A 81 15.50 9.21 2.00
C GLY A 81 15.13 8.75 3.41
N ALA A 82 15.40 9.56 4.43
CA ALA A 82 15.03 9.28 5.81
C ALA A 82 13.51 9.22 5.98
N GLN A 83 12.77 10.18 5.41
CA GLN A 83 11.31 10.18 5.38
C GLN A 83 10.77 8.97 4.59
N GLY A 84 11.36 8.67 3.43
CA GLY A 84 10.99 7.52 2.62
C GLY A 84 11.22 6.18 3.33
N LYS A 85 12.29 6.05 4.12
CA LYS A 85 12.57 4.83 4.88
C LYS A 85 11.50 4.52 5.92
N GLN A 86 11.00 5.53 6.61
CA GLN A 86 9.90 5.36 7.58
C GLN A 86 8.62 4.91 6.88
N ILE A 87 8.26 5.55 5.75
CA ILE A 87 7.12 5.18 4.94
C ILE A 87 7.27 3.74 4.41
N ASN A 88 8.45 3.40 3.89
CA ASN A 88 8.72 2.05 3.37
C ASN A 88 8.61 0.97 4.47
N THR A 89 8.99 1.27 5.70
CA THR A 89 8.81 0.34 6.83
C THR A 89 7.33 0.12 7.14
N MET A 90 6.53 1.20 7.16
CA MET A 90 5.08 1.06 7.33
C MET A 90 4.43 0.27 6.18
N LEU A 91 4.83 0.56 4.93
CA LEU A 91 4.36 -0.18 3.77
C LEU A 91 4.76 -1.66 3.82
N ALA A 92 5.97 -1.99 4.29
CA ALA A 92 6.40 -3.38 4.44
C ALA A 92 5.51 -4.16 5.42
N ILE A 93 5.10 -3.54 6.52
CA ILE A 93 4.16 -4.15 7.47
C ILE A 93 2.80 -4.36 6.80
N LEU A 94 2.28 -3.36 6.09
CA LEU A 94 1.00 -3.47 5.37
C LEU A 94 1.05 -4.56 4.29
N TYR A 95 2.14 -4.65 3.52
CA TYR A 95 2.34 -5.72 2.55
C TYR A 95 2.44 -7.10 3.20
N GLY A 96 3.04 -7.19 4.38
CA GLY A 96 3.06 -8.43 5.16
C GLY A 96 1.66 -8.90 5.56
N LEU A 97 0.83 -7.98 6.07
CA LEU A 97 -0.57 -8.26 6.39
C LEU A 97 -1.39 -8.63 5.14
N LEU A 98 -1.17 -7.92 4.04
CA LEU A 98 -1.81 -8.22 2.76
C LEU A 98 -1.41 -9.61 2.24
N ALA A 99 -0.14 -9.99 2.34
CA ALA A 99 0.32 -11.33 1.98
C ALA A 99 -0.38 -12.41 2.80
N LEU A 100 -0.55 -12.18 4.12
CA LEU A 100 -1.30 -13.10 4.98
C LEU A 100 -2.77 -13.21 4.54
N ALA A 101 -3.43 -12.09 4.21
CA ALA A 101 -4.79 -12.09 3.70
C ALA A 101 -4.92 -12.88 2.39
N VAL A 102 -3.93 -12.75 1.48
CA VAL A 102 -3.87 -13.53 0.24
C VAL A 102 -3.74 -15.03 0.53
N VAL A 103 -2.91 -15.43 1.50
CA VAL A 103 -2.80 -16.84 1.92
C VAL A 103 -4.14 -17.37 2.41
N ILE A 104 -4.84 -16.61 3.26
CA ILE A 104 -6.17 -16.99 3.75
C ILE A 104 -7.17 -17.11 2.60
N ALA A 105 -7.13 -16.19 1.64
CA ALA A 105 -7.99 -16.23 0.45
C ALA A 105 -7.72 -17.48 -0.40
N ILE A 106 -6.46 -17.85 -0.61
CA ILE A 106 -6.07 -19.08 -1.31
C ILE A 106 -6.65 -20.31 -0.60
N LEU A 107 -6.50 -20.41 0.71
CA LEU A 107 -7.06 -21.50 1.48
C LEU A 107 -8.60 -21.55 1.38
N GLY A 108 -9.26 -20.39 1.36
CA GLY A 108 -10.70 -20.27 1.13
C GLY A 108 -11.12 -20.82 -0.23
N ILE A 109 -10.41 -20.43 -1.30
CA ILE A 109 -10.66 -20.93 -2.66
C ILE A 109 -10.46 -22.46 -2.72
N VAL A 110 -9.35 -22.97 -2.17
CA VAL A 110 -9.05 -24.41 -2.12
C VAL A 110 -10.16 -25.17 -1.42
N ASN A 111 -10.62 -24.67 -0.26
CA ASN A 111 -11.68 -25.31 0.50
C ASN A 111 -13.01 -25.32 -0.24
N THR A 112 -13.40 -24.19 -0.83
CA THR A 112 -14.64 -24.05 -1.61
C THR A 112 -14.63 -24.97 -2.83
N LEU A 113 -13.51 -25.01 -3.56
CA LEU A 113 -13.38 -25.91 -4.72
C LEU A 113 -13.36 -27.38 -4.32
N ALA A 114 -12.70 -27.72 -3.20
CA ALA A 114 -12.69 -29.09 -2.70
C ALA A 114 -14.10 -29.57 -2.36
N LEU A 115 -14.90 -28.71 -1.70
CA LEU A 115 -16.30 -29.00 -1.38
C LEU A 115 -17.15 -29.12 -2.65
N SER A 116 -17.06 -28.17 -3.57
CA SER A 116 -17.74 -28.20 -4.87
C SER A 116 -17.45 -29.49 -5.66
N VAL A 117 -16.19 -29.94 -5.67
CA VAL A 117 -15.80 -31.22 -6.31
C VAL A 117 -16.47 -32.40 -5.64
N VAL A 118 -16.59 -32.42 -4.31
CA VAL A 118 -17.26 -33.52 -3.57
C VAL A 118 -18.76 -33.54 -3.89
N GLU A 119 -19.42 -32.38 -3.85
CA GLU A 119 -20.86 -32.26 -4.12
C GLU A 119 -21.19 -32.63 -5.56
N ARG A 120 -20.33 -32.29 -6.53
CA ARG A 120 -20.54 -32.60 -7.97
C ARG A 120 -19.84 -33.87 -8.44
N ARG A 121 -19.38 -34.71 -7.49
CA ARG A 121 -18.63 -35.95 -7.81
C ARG A 121 -19.40 -36.85 -8.76
N ARG A 122 -20.71 -36.98 -8.56
CA ARG A 122 -21.61 -37.81 -9.41
C ARG A 122 -21.72 -37.24 -10.82
N GLU A 123 -21.89 -35.93 -10.98
CA GLU A 123 -21.93 -35.27 -12.28
C GLU A 123 -20.63 -35.47 -13.05
N ILE A 124 -19.49 -35.27 -12.38
CA ILE A 124 -18.17 -35.49 -12.97
C ILE A 124 -17.98 -36.94 -13.36
N GLY A 125 -18.46 -37.88 -12.54
CA GLY A 125 -18.45 -39.32 -12.84
C GLY A 125 -19.25 -39.66 -14.09
N MET A 126 -20.48 -39.15 -14.21
CA MET A 126 -21.35 -39.33 -15.39
C MET A 126 -20.72 -38.74 -16.66
N LEU A 127 -20.22 -37.51 -16.59
CA LEU A 127 -19.55 -36.88 -17.74
C LEU A 127 -18.32 -37.67 -18.20
N ARG A 128 -17.58 -38.26 -17.27
CA ARG A 128 -16.46 -39.15 -17.60
C ARG A 128 -16.88 -40.48 -18.19
N ALA A 129 -18.03 -41.03 -17.76
CA ALA A 129 -18.58 -42.24 -18.33
C ALA A 129 -19.04 -42.03 -19.79
N VAL A 130 -19.51 -40.83 -20.14
CA VAL A 130 -19.90 -40.43 -21.52
C VAL A 130 -18.68 -40.00 -22.37
N GLY A 131 -17.44 -40.02 -21.81
CA GLY A 131 -16.21 -39.82 -22.59
C GLY A 131 -15.40 -38.56 -22.24
N MET A 132 -15.78 -37.79 -21.22
CA MET A 132 -14.98 -36.63 -20.77
C MET A 132 -13.61 -37.09 -20.27
N GLN A 133 -12.53 -36.49 -20.83
CA GLN A 133 -11.17 -36.83 -20.48
C GLN A 133 -10.72 -36.09 -19.19
N ARG A 134 -9.75 -36.69 -18.47
CA ARG A 134 -9.16 -36.08 -17.25
C ARG A 134 -8.63 -34.65 -17.45
N PRO A 135 -7.96 -34.31 -18.56
CA PRO A 135 -7.51 -32.93 -18.80
C PRO A 135 -8.67 -31.93 -18.93
N GLN A 136 -9.79 -32.36 -19.49
CA GLN A 136 -10.98 -31.51 -19.63
C GLN A 136 -11.60 -31.17 -18.26
N VAL A 137 -11.73 -32.18 -17.38
CA VAL A 137 -12.19 -31.96 -15.99
C VAL A 137 -11.29 -30.94 -15.28
N ARG A 138 -9.96 -31.12 -15.38
CA ARG A 138 -9.01 -30.16 -14.75
C ARG A 138 -9.17 -28.76 -15.31
N ARG A 139 -9.26 -28.61 -16.63
CA ARG A 139 -9.41 -27.31 -17.28
C ARG A 139 -10.69 -26.61 -16.84
N THR A 140 -11.79 -27.32 -16.67
CA THR A 140 -13.05 -26.75 -16.17
C THR A 140 -12.87 -26.18 -14.76
N ILE A 141 -12.25 -26.94 -13.85
CA ILE A 141 -12.01 -26.50 -12.47
C ILE A 141 -11.04 -25.30 -12.43
N TYR A 142 -10.01 -25.29 -13.27
CA TYR A 142 -9.07 -24.15 -13.34
C TYR A 142 -9.75 -22.89 -13.86
N LEU A 143 -10.62 -23.01 -14.86
CA LEU A 143 -11.39 -21.86 -15.36
C LEU A 143 -12.41 -21.37 -14.33
N GLU A 144 -13.09 -22.26 -13.63
CA GLU A 144 -14.02 -21.92 -12.54
C GLU A 144 -13.28 -21.12 -11.43
N SER A 145 -12.13 -21.62 -10.97
CA SER A 145 -11.31 -20.95 -9.97
C SER A 145 -10.78 -19.59 -10.45
N MET A 146 -10.34 -19.52 -11.70
CA MET A 146 -9.87 -18.27 -12.30
C MET A 146 -10.99 -17.22 -12.35
N LEU A 147 -12.20 -17.62 -12.72
CA LEU A 147 -13.35 -16.74 -12.77
C LEU A 147 -13.73 -16.23 -11.37
N ILE A 148 -13.74 -17.11 -10.37
CA ILE A 148 -14.00 -16.72 -8.96
C ILE A 148 -12.94 -15.70 -8.49
N ALA A 149 -11.67 -15.97 -8.77
CA ALA A 149 -10.57 -15.08 -8.37
C ALA A 149 -10.64 -13.71 -9.06
N ILE A 150 -10.91 -13.68 -10.38
CA ILE A 150 -11.05 -12.43 -11.13
C ILE A 150 -12.27 -11.65 -10.64
N PHE A 151 -13.42 -12.32 -10.44
CA PHE A 151 -14.62 -11.66 -9.93
C PHE A 151 -14.35 -11.02 -8.55
N GLY A 152 -13.76 -11.77 -7.62
CA GLY A 152 -13.38 -11.24 -6.32
C GLY A 152 -12.40 -10.07 -6.41
N ALA A 153 -11.42 -10.15 -7.31
CA ALA A 153 -10.46 -9.08 -7.53
C ALA A 153 -11.11 -7.81 -8.12
N VAL A 154 -12.04 -7.95 -9.08
CA VAL A 154 -12.79 -6.81 -9.65
C VAL A 154 -13.63 -6.12 -8.57
N VAL A 155 -14.38 -6.89 -7.78
CA VAL A 155 -15.15 -6.36 -6.64
C VAL A 155 -14.22 -5.66 -5.64
N GLY A 156 -13.08 -6.28 -5.31
CA GLY A 156 -12.07 -5.69 -4.42
C GLY A 156 -11.51 -4.37 -4.97
N VAL A 157 -11.21 -4.29 -6.27
CA VAL A 157 -10.74 -3.06 -6.92
C VAL A 157 -11.80 -1.96 -6.87
N VAL A 158 -13.06 -2.27 -7.18
CA VAL A 158 -14.15 -1.28 -7.14
C VAL A 158 -14.34 -0.74 -5.73
N LEU A 159 -14.39 -1.61 -4.73
CA LEU A 159 -14.51 -1.21 -3.33
C LEU A 159 -13.27 -0.44 -2.85
N GLY A 160 -12.08 -0.92 -3.19
CA GLY A 160 -10.82 -0.28 -2.81
C GLY A 160 -10.66 1.11 -3.42
N LEU A 161 -11.02 1.31 -4.69
CA LEU A 161 -11.02 2.62 -5.33
C LEU A 161 -12.07 3.55 -4.71
N GLY A 162 -13.29 3.05 -4.47
CA GLY A 162 -14.35 3.83 -3.85
C GLY A 162 -13.97 4.33 -2.46
N LEU A 163 -13.48 3.43 -1.59
CA LEU A 163 -13.03 3.77 -0.24
C LEU A 163 -11.78 4.65 -0.28
N GLY A 164 -10.82 4.35 -1.15
CA GLY A 164 -9.57 5.12 -1.29
C GLY A 164 -9.83 6.56 -1.73
N VAL A 165 -10.65 6.76 -2.76
CA VAL A 165 -11.04 8.10 -3.22
C VAL A 165 -11.85 8.83 -2.14
N GLY A 166 -12.78 8.14 -1.48
CA GLY A 166 -13.54 8.71 -0.36
C GLY A 166 -12.63 9.19 0.77
N PHE A 167 -11.68 8.36 1.18
CA PHE A 167 -10.69 8.69 2.22
C PHE A 167 -9.80 9.87 1.82
N LEU A 168 -9.26 9.87 0.60
CA LEU A 168 -8.41 10.97 0.13
C LEU A 168 -9.16 12.31 0.04
N ARG A 169 -10.47 12.30 -0.25
CA ARG A 169 -11.28 13.52 -0.21
C ARG A 169 -11.41 14.12 1.18
N THR A 170 -11.42 13.31 2.24
CA THR A 170 -11.43 13.83 3.61
C THR A 170 -10.10 14.46 4.03
N LEU A 171 -9.01 14.14 3.32
CA LEU A 171 -7.67 14.70 3.55
C LEU A 171 -7.33 15.86 2.59
N SER A 172 -8.25 16.26 1.72
CA SER A 172 -8.03 17.37 0.77
C SER A 172 -7.68 18.67 1.47
N ASP A 173 -8.27 18.93 2.65
CA ASP A 173 -8.02 20.12 3.46
C ASP A 173 -6.61 20.13 4.09
N LEU A 174 -5.91 18.99 4.07
CA LEU A 174 -4.52 18.83 4.50
C LEU A 174 -3.51 18.97 3.34
N GLY A 175 -3.93 19.49 2.18
CA GLY A 175 -3.08 19.71 1.01
C GLY A 175 -2.89 18.48 0.11
N LEU A 176 -3.56 17.36 0.37
CA LEU A 176 -3.50 16.15 -0.46
C LEU A 176 -4.56 16.20 -1.57
N SER A 177 -4.39 17.12 -2.51
CA SER A 177 -5.39 17.38 -3.57
C SER A 177 -5.23 16.51 -4.83
N THR A 178 -4.06 15.89 -5.05
CA THR A 178 -3.77 15.10 -6.25
C THR A 178 -4.05 13.61 -6.05
N ILE A 179 -5.11 13.11 -6.65
CA ILE A 179 -5.45 11.68 -6.64
C ILE A 179 -4.90 11.06 -7.92
N THR A 180 -3.87 10.23 -7.79
CA THR A 180 -3.31 9.46 -8.91
C THR A 180 -3.67 7.99 -8.76
N VAL A 181 -4.42 7.44 -9.72
CA VAL A 181 -4.80 6.04 -9.74
C VAL A 181 -3.73 5.23 -10.47
N PRO A 182 -3.07 4.25 -9.82
CA PRO A 182 -2.00 3.46 -10.41
C PRO A 182 -2.56 2.33 -11.28
N TRP A 183 -3.11 2.62 -12.45
CA TRP A 183 -3.75 1.65 -13.34
C TRP A 183 -2.88 0.43 -13.67
N GLY A 184 -1.56 0.62 -13.85
CA GLY A 184 -0.63 -0.48 -14.12
C GLY A 184 -0.57 -1.50 -12.97
N GLN A 185 -0.60 -1.04 -11.72
CA GLN A 185 -0.63 -1.92 -10.55
C GLN A 185 -1.96 -2.66 -10.43
N ILE A 186 -3.08 -1.98 -10.73
CA ILE A 186 -4.42 -2.59 -10.71
C ILE A 186 -4.51 -3.72 -11.73
N VAL A 187 -4.06 -3.48 -12.97
CA VAL A 187 -4.03 -4.52 -14.01
C VAL A 187 -3.11 -5.67 -13.61
N GLY A 188 -1.93 -5.36 -13.05
CA GLY A 188 -1.02 -6.38 -12.53
C GLY A 188 -1.65 -7.23 -11.43
N MET A 189 -2.41 -6.62 -10.50
CA MET A 189 -3.15 -7.33 -9.46
C MET A 189 -4.26 -8.23 -10.02
N LEU A 190 -5.00 -7.78 -11.04
CA LEU A 190 -6.03 -8.59 -11.71
C LEU A 190 -5.42 -9.82 -12.40
N ILE A 191 -4.30 -9.65 -13.10
CA ILE A 191 -3.56 -10.76 -13.70
C ILE A 191 -3.04 -11.71 -12.61
N GLY A 192 -2.43 -11.15 -11.56
CA GLY A 192 -1.94 -11.91 -10.41
C GLY A 192 -3.04 -12.73 -9.74
N SER A 193 -4.24 -12.17 -9.57
CA SER A 193 -5.38 -12.88 -8.98
C SER A 193 -5.82 -14.06 -9.83
N ALA A 194 -5.84 -13.92 -11.17
CA ALA A 194 -6.15 -15.02 -12.08
C ALA A 194 -5.12 -16.16 -11.94
N VAL A 195 -3.83 -15.83 -11.87
CA VAL A 195 -2.75 -16.82 -11.67
C VAL A 195 -2.90 -17.51 -10.33
N VAL A 196 -3.12 -16.76 -9.26
CA VAL A 196 -3.33 -17.29 -7.89
C VAL A 196 -4.57 -18.21 -7.86
N GLY A 197 -5.67 -17.82 -8.53
CA GLY A 197 -6.86 -18.64 -8.65
C GLY A 197 -6.56 -20.00 -9.29
N VAL A 198 -5.82 -20.03 -10.39
CA VAL A 198 -5.39 -21.27 -11.04
C VAL A 198 -4.49 -22.10 -10.14
N LEU A 199 -3.52 -21.48 -9.45
CA LEU A 199 -2.63 -22.18 -8.51
C LEU A 199 -3.41 -22.82 -7.36
N ALA A 200 -4.39 -22.12 -6.79
CA ALA A 200 -5.27 -22.65 -5.75
C ALA A 200 -6.07 -23.87 -6.22
N ALA A 201 -6.43 -23.92 -7.50
CA ALA A 201 -7.19 -25.02 -8.09
C ALA A 201 -6.33 -26.25 -8.47
N LEU A 202 -5.00 -26.17 -8.42
CA LEU A 202 -4.13 -27.27 -8.87
C LEU A 202 -4.42 -28.57 -8.11
N TRP A 203 -4.47 -28.52 -6.79
CA TRP A 203 -4.70 -29.69 -5.96
C TRP A 203 -6.14 -30.25 -6.09
N PRO A 204 -7.22 -29.45 -5.91
CA PRO A 204 -8.59 -29.95 -6.08
C PRO A 204 -8.87 -30.41 -7.52
N GLY A 205 -8.34 -29.73 -8.54
CA GLY A 205 -8.50 -30.10 -9.93
C GLY A 205 -7.86 -31.46 -10.29
N VAL A 206 -6.67 -31.75 -9.76
CA VAL A 206 -6.03 -33.08 -9.94
C VAL A 206 -6.83 -34.14 -9.20
N ARG A 207 -7.29 -33.86 -7.97
CA ARG A 207 -8.09 -34.82 -7.19
C ARG A 207 -9.41 -35.17 -7.88
N ALA A 208 -10.14 -34.17 -8.39
CA ALA A 208 -11.36 -34.35 -9.13
C ALA A 208 -11.16 -35.22 -10.39
N ALA A 209 -10.11 -34.97 -11.18
CA ALA A 209 -9.80 -35.69 -12.37
C ALA A 209 -9.42 -37.19 -12.14
N ARG A 210 -9.01 -37.53 -10.90
CA ARG A 210 -8.66 -38.91 -10.52
C ARG A 210 -9.85 -39.72 -10.00
N THR A 211 -11.04 -39.12 -9.82
CA THR A 211 -12.24 -39.84 -9.35
C THR A 211 -12.63 -40.96 -10.30
N PRO A 212 -12.72 -42.23 -9.86
CA PRO A 212 -13.11 -43.33 -10.73
C PRO A 212 -14.60 -43.20 -11.18
N PRO A 213 -14.92 -43.35 -12.46
CA PRO A 213 -16.32 -43.21 -12.94
C PRO A 213 -17.29 -44.19 -12.30
N LEU A 214 -16.86 -45.44 -12.14
CA LEU A 214 -17.68 -46.49 -11.55
C LEU A 214 -17.99 -46.27 -10.09
N ALA A 215 -17.01 -45.78 -9.28
CA ALA A 215 -17.21 -45.50 -7.86
C ALA A 215 -18.13 -44.28 -7.63
N ALA A 216 -18.18 -43.34 -8.56
CA ALA A 216 -19.06 -42.16 -8.46
C ALA A 216 -20.55 -42.49 -8.76
N ILE A 217 -20.84 -43.64 -9.36
CA ILE A 217 -22.19 -44.11 -9.72
C ILE A 217 -22.68 -45.21 -8.77
N ALA A 218 -21.76 -45.93 -8.11
CA ALA A 218 -22.07 -47.08 -7.25
C ALA A 218 -22.51 -46.72 -5.83
N ASP A 219 -22.41 -45.49 -5.40
CA ASP A 219 -22.95 -45.02 -4.10
C ASP A 219 -24.47 -44.75 -4.20
N LEU A 220 -25.24 -45.80 -4.57
CA LEU A 220 -26.69 -45.90 -4.49
C LEU A 220 -27.11 -46.66 -3.27
#